data_fe2729f636f2be7bfcac2b679748cc3e
#
_entry.id   fe2729f636f2be7bfcac2b679748cc3e
#
_cell.length_a   1.000
_cell.length_b   1.000
_cell.length_c   1.000
_cell.angle_alpha   90.00
_cell.angle_beta   90.00
_cell.angle_gamma   90.00
#
_symmetry.space_group_name_H-M   'P 1'
#
loop_
_entity.id
_entity.type
_entity.pdbx_description
1 polymer ?
#
loop_
_entity_poly.entity_id
_entity_poly.type
_entity_poly.pdbx_seq_one_letter_code
_entity_poly.pdbx_strand_id
1 'polypeptide(L)'
;MNIRTLTSIIIYTLLSVAISSAQENAATEGIQQKIEDIVNGDVLRDAVVGVCARMGNGQTLVDINAGDLLVPASNMKLISTGAALHALGGDYRYRTALAYDGSIVDGVLLGDIYIIGGGDPTIASKDSIAAPVEHTFALWERLIRDAGINEVDGRVIGTSGDFFTGMAEEPSWMWSDIGTYYGAGVTGLMFFENVQSFNVSAGTEVGAPVKISPSYPVAPWMEFRYDCSTGKAGTGDQLYMYTSDLSPVAEVRGTFAVDRKPKRVDCSNKFPELTCAHYFSEWLADHGITCSKEAADTKLHGVAEPDSLVIIGHTSSPSLRRISFETNHASNNLYAETLLKTLGKELSNEGCYDSSYVAVKNVLKDLGVDTSRGIRIQDGSGLSRQNFVSPDFFCRYLEAMMGQECFEDFAESLPSPGGTGTLASNMKNYPAETRARIKAKSGSMNGVRCYSGYIIPTEGCKDDTIVFSIMVNNSTQPTWKVRPLLDKIMGLLAETN
;
A
#
# COMPACT_ATOMS: atom_id res chain seq x y z
N MET A 1 -51.20 -16.17 -36.87
CA MET A 1 -51.30 -15.05 -35.89
C MET A 1 -51.63 -13.80 -36.70
N ASN A 2 -52.71 -13.12 -36.33
CA ASN A 2 -53.27 -12.05 -37.15
C ASN A 2 -52.40 -10.76 -36.99
N ILE A 3 -52.16 -9.99 -38.05
CA ILE A 3 -51.32 -8.78 -38.07
C ILE A 3 -51.67 -7.81 -36.94
N ARG A 4 -52.95 -7.70 -36.57
CA ARG A 4 -53.43 -6.90 -35.44
C ARG A 4 -52.89 -7.38 -34.09
N THR A 5 -52.74 -8.68 -33.89
CA THR A 5 -52.21 -9.27 -32.66
C THR A 5 -50.70 -9.02 -32.53
N LEU A 6 -49.98 -9.10 -33.67
CA LEU A 6 -48.54 -8.81 -33.71
C LEU A 6 -48.26 -7.33 -33.42
N THR A 7 -49.03 -6.43 -34.01
CA THR A 7 -48.91 -4.97 -33.78
C THR A 7 -49.22 -4.58 -32.33
N SER A 8 -50.24 -5.23 -31.70
CA SER A 8 -50.53 -5.00 -30.29
C SER A 8 -49.44 -5.48 -29.35
N ILE A 9 -48.83 -6.63 -29.64
CA ILE A 9 -47.69 -7.17 -28.81
C ILE A 9 -46.49 -6.22 -28.95
N ILE A 10 -46.14 -5.76 -30.15
CA ILE A 10 -45.01 -4.85 -30.38
C ILE A 10 -45.25 -3.51 -29.65
N ILE A 11 -46.46 -2.97 -29.71
CA ILE A 11 -46.82 -1.72 -29.00
C ILE A 11 -46.73 -1.92 -27.47
N TYR A 12 -47.22 -3.05 -26.95
CA TYR A 12 -47.12 -3.35 -25.50
C TYR A 12 -45.67 -3.50 -25.04
N THR A 13 -44.84 -4.18 -25.84
CA THR A 13 -43.41 -4.33 -25.55
C THR A 13 -42.67 -3.00 -25.61
N LEU A 14 -42.94 -2.18 -26.62
CA LEU A 14 -42.35 -0.82 -26.71
C LEU A 14 -42.80 0.11 -25.58
N LEU A 15 -44.07 0.00 -25.16
CA LEU A 15 -44.62 0.81 -24.07
C LEU A 15 -44.05 0.36 -22.71
N SER A 16 -43.88 -0.95 -22.48
CA SER A 16 -43.26 -1.49 -21.26
C SER A 16 -41.79 -1.11 -21.17
N VAL A 17 -41.03 -1.17 -22.28
CA VAL A 17 -39.63 -0.72 -22.33
C VAL A 17 -39.52 0.79 -22.07
N ALA A 18 -40.43 1.62 -22.65
CA ALA A 18 -40.42 3.05 -22.43
C ALA A 18 -40.83 3.46 -20.99
N ILE A 19 -41.73 2.71 -20.34
CA ILE A 19 -42.10 2.94 -18.94
C ILE A 19 -40.96 2.51 -18.00
N SER A 20 -40.32 1.37 -18.27
CA SER A 20 -39.17 0.92 -17.50
C SER A 20 -38.02 1.92 -17.58
N SER A 21 -37.66 2.40 -18.78
CA SER A 21 -36.61 3.40 -18.96
C SER A 21 -36.93 4.75 -18.32
N ALA A 22 -38.18 5.17 -18.30
CA ALA A 22 -38.61 6.41 -17.62
C ALA A 22 -38.53 6.27 -16.08
N GLN A 23 -38.86 5.10 -15.53
CA GLN A 23 -38.72 4.83 -14.09
C GLN A 23 -37.24 4.75 -13.65
N GLU A 24 -36.38 4.12 -14.45
CA GLU A 24 -34.94 4.06 -14.20
C GLU A 24 -34.31 5.46 -14.26
N ASN A 25 -34.68 6.30 -15.24
CA ASN A 25 -34.19 7.68 -15.31
C ASN A 25 -34.64 8.50 -14.10
N ALA A 26 -35.89 8.38 -13.66
CA ALA A 26 -36.38 9.08 -12.48
C ALA A 26 -35.69 8.61 -11.17
N ALA A 27 -35.36 7.34 -11.07
CA ALA A 27 -34.61 6.81 -9.92
C ALA A 27 -33.15 7.33 -9.94
N THR A 28 -32.51 7.36 -11.10
CA THR A 28 -31.14 7.90 -11.30
C THR A 28 -31.09 9.41 -10.99
N GLU A 29 -32.02 10.19 -11.49
CA GLU A 29 -32.14 11.61 -11.15
C GLU A 29 -32.35 11.83 -9.64
N GLY A 30 -33.10 10.95 -9.00
CA GLY A 30 -33.37 11.01 -7.56
C GLY A 30 -32.12 10.73 -6.70
N ILE A 31 -31.22 9.82 -7.11
CA ILE A 31 -29.99 9.55 -6.37
C ILE A 31 -28.93 10.62 -6.61
N GLN A 32 -28.79 11.08 -7.85
CA GLN A 32 -27.92 12.20 -8.21
C GLN A 32 -28.23 13.42 -7.31
N GLN A 33 -29.50 13.85 -7.24
CA GLN A 33 -29.91 15.00 -6.44
C GLN A 33 -29.63 14.83 -4.95
N LYS A 34 -29.92 13.65 -4.37
CA LYS A 34 -29.64 13.38 -2.95
C LYS A 34 -28.14 13.49 -2.62
N ILE A 35 -27.27 13.07 -3.55
CA ILE A 35 -25.82 13.15 -3.36
C ILE A 35 -25.34 14.60 -3.57
N GLU A 36 -25.88 15.33 -4.55
CA GLU A 36 -25.62 16.76 -4.74
C GLU A 36 -25.97 17.58 -3.49
N ASP A 37 -27.08 17.28 -2.83
CA ASP A 37 -27.48 17.95 -1.60
C ASP A 37 -26.46 17.72 -0.46
N ILE A 38 -25.82 16.53 -0.41
CA ILE A 38 -24.74 16.24 0.55
C ILE A 38 -23.48 17.01 0.18
N VAL A 39 -23.10 17.00 -1.10
CA VAL A 39 -21.87 17.64 -1.60
C VAL A 39 -21.95 19.16 -1.42
N ASN A 40 -23.11 19.77 -1.67
CA ASN A 40 -23.36 21.21 -1.53
C ASN A 40 -23.61 21.64 -0.08
N GLY A 41 -23.63 20.72 0.87
CA GLY A 41 -23.85 21.01 2.29
C GLY A 41 -22.68 21.76 2.94
N ASP A 42 -22.95 22.42 4.10
CA ASP A 42 -22.01 23.31 4.78
C ASP A 42 -20.63 22.69 5.09
N VAL A 43 -20.57 21.39 5.36
CA VAL A 43 -19.31 20.70 5.73
C VAL A 43 -18.36 20.57 4.54
N LEU A 44 -18.89 20.41 3.33
CA LEU A 44 -18.10 20.20 2.10
C LEU A 44 -18.02 21.44 1.20
N ARG A 45 -18.67 22.54 1.55
CA ARG A 45 -18.79 23.76 0.75
C ARG A 45 -17.45 24.29 0.22
N ASP A 46 -16.41 24.27 1.06
CA ASP A 46 -15.08 24.81 0.73
C ASP A 46 -14.11 23.74 0.22
N ALA A 47 -14.59 22.50 0.05
CA ALA A 47 -13.82 21.39 -0.49
C ALA A 47 -14.07 21.21 -1.99
N VAL A 48 -13.12 20.58 -2.67
CA VAL A 48 -13.33 20.08 -4.02
C VAL A 48 -13.83 18.65 -3.92
N VAL A 49 -15.03 18.38 -4.43
CA VAL A 49 -15.66 17.05 -4.34
C VAL A 49 -15.95 16.52 -5.74
N GLY A 50 -15.49 15.30 -6.00
CA GLY A 50 -15.82 14.55 -7.19
C GLY A 50 -16.48 13.22 -6.82
N VAL A 51 -17.58 12.88 -7.48
CA VAL A 51 -18.29 11.59 -7.31
C VAL A 51 -18.62 11.01 -8.66
N CYS A 52 -18.25 9.76 -8.87
CA CYS A 52 -18.70 8.96 -10.00
C CYS A 52 -19.28 7.65 -9.47
N ALA A 53 -20.42 7.23 -10.00
CA ALA A 53 -20.97 5.90 -9.79
C ALA A 53 -21.60 5.38 -11.07
N ARG A 54 -21.35 4.11 -11.39
CA ARG A 54 -21.84 3.43 -12.59
C ARG A 54 -22.29 2.03 -12.28
N MET A 55 -23.29 1.55 -12.99
CA MET A 55 -23.66 0.14 -13.04
C MET A 55 -22.64 -0.65 -13.88
N GLY A 56 -22.49 -1.94 -13.63
CA GLY A 56 -21.64 -2.83 -14.42
C GLY A 56 -22.04 -2.96 -15.89
N ASN A 57 -23.25 -2.56 -16.26
CA ASN A 57 -23.72 -2.43 -17.64
C ASN A 57 -23.31 -1.12 -18.33
N GLY A 58 -22.56 -0.24 -17.63
CA GLY A 58 -22.09 1.06 -18.14
C GLY A 58 -23.03 2.25 -17.89
N GLN A 59 -24.22 2.04 -17.31
CA GLN A 59 -25.14 3.12 -16.98
C GLN A 59 -24.56 4.02 -15.88
N THR A 60 -24.49 5.33 -16.11
CA THR A 60 -24.07 6.31 -15.11
C THR A 60 -25.20 6.59 -14.14
N LEU A 61 -24.96 6.40 -12.84
CA LEU A 61 -25.88 6.72 -11.75
C LEU A 61 -25.61 8.10 -11.15
N VAL A 62 -24.33 8.47 -11.03
CA VAL A 62 -23.89 9.75 -10.45
C VAL A 62 -22.69 10.27 -11.22
N ASP A 63 -22.75 11.53 -11.60
CA ASP A 63 -21.64 12.29 -12.20
C ASP A 63 -21.59 13.70 -11.58
N ILE A 64 -20.72 13.87 -10.60
CA ILE A 64 -20.47 15.17 -9.95
C ILE A 64 -18.98 15.45 -10.04
N ASN A 65 -18.56 16.39 -10.89
CA ASN A 65 -17.17 16.73 -11.14
C ASN A 65 -16.31 15.45 -11.41
N ALA A 66 -16.94 14.43 -12.03
CA ALA A 66 -16.32 13.10 -12.16
C ALA A 66 -15.07 13.11 -13.04
N GLY A 67 -14.91 14.09 -13.92
CA GLY A 67 -13.72 14.29 -14.76
C GLY A 67 -12.59 15.07 -14.11
N ASP A 68 -12.79 15.66 -12.93
CA ASP A 68 -11.79 16.51 -12.28
C ASP A 68 -10.62 15.67 -11.71
N LEU A 69 -9.42 16.17 -11.91
CA LEU A 69 -8.20 15.57 -11.38
C LEU A 69 -8.04 15.89 -9.90
N LEU A 70 -8.13 14.89 -9.06
CA LEU A 70 -8.06 14.98 -7.61
C LEU A 70 -6.92 14.13 -7.05
N VAL A 71 -6.39 14.52 -5.89
CA VAL A 71 -5.40 13.72 -5.16
C VAL A 71 -6.10 12.48 -4.59
N PRO A 72 -5.71 11.27 -5.00
CA PRO A 72 -6.41 10.04 -4.63
C PRO A 72 -6.05 9.51 -3.24
N ALA A 73 -4.95 9.98 -2.65
CA ALA A 73 -4.34 9.35 -1.50
C ALA A 73 -4.24 7.82 -1.72
N SER A 74 -4.42 7.01 -0.68
CA SER A 74 -4.26 5.55 -0.78
C SER A 74 -5.24 4.82 -1.73
N ASN A 75 -6.16 5.53 -2.41
CA ASN A 75 -6.91 4.92 -3.51
C ASN A 75 -6.00 4.56 -4.71
N MET A 76 -4.78 5.15 -4.80
CA MET A 76 -3.76 4.70 -5.76
C MET A 76 -3.47 3.20 -5.66
N LYS A 77 -3.57 2.62 -4.46
CA LYS A 77 -3.34 1.19 -4.23
C LYS A 77 -4.29 0.28 -5.03
N LEU A 78 -5.45 0.76 -5.42
CA LEU A 78 -6.31 0.04 -6.37
C LEU A 78 -5.56 -0.23 -7.68
N ILE A 79 -4.85 0.78 -8.19
CA ILE A 79 -4.12 0.67 -9.45
C ILE A 79 -2.89 -0.22 -9.27
N SER A 80 -2.05 0.02 -8.24
CA SER A 80 -0.84 -0.77 -8.03
C SER A 80 -1.13 -2.26 -7.76
N THR A 81 -2.16 -2.57 -6.95
CA THR A 81 -2.53 -3.97 -6.66
C THR A 81 -3.20 -4.66 -7.84
N GLY A 82 -4.17 -4.00 -8.47
CA GLY A 82 -4.88 -4.61 -9.60
C GLY A 82 -3.98 -4.77 -10.83
N ALA A 83 -3.10 -3.78 -11.12
CA ALA A 83 -2.14 -3.91 -12.21
C ALA A 83 -1.13 -5.04 -11.95
N ALA A 84 -0.65 -5.19 -10.71
CA ALA A 84 0.27 -6.26 -10.35
C ALA A 84 -0.40 -7.65 -10.44
N LEU A 85 -1.62 -7.79 -9.91
CA LEU A 85 -2.37 -9.04 -10.02
C LEU A 85 -2.68 -9.43 -11.48
N HIS A 86 -3.03 -8.45 -12.32
CA HIS A 86 -3.30 -8.68 -13.74
C HIS A 86 -2.05 -9.09 -14.51
N ALA A 87 -0.94 -8.38 -14.32
CA ALA A 87 0.26 -8.58 -15.12
C ALA A 87 1.12 -9.76 -14.66
N LEU A 88 1.18 -10.04 -13.36
CA LEU A 88 2.08 -11.04 -12.76
C LEU A 88 1.35 -12.31 -12.29
N GLY A 89 0.04 -12.22 -12.09
CA GLY A 89 -0.77 -13.29 -11.52
C GLY A 89 -0.69 -13.39 -10.00
N GLY A 90 -1.76 -13.91 -9.38
CA GLY A 90 -1.88 -14.01 -7.93
C GLY A 90 -0.88 -14.94 -7.26
N ASP A 91 -0.26 -15.87 -7.98
CA ASP A 91 0.72 -16.85 -7.47
C ASP A 91 2.17 -16.39 -7.58
N TYR A 92 2.46 -15.24 -8.17
CA TYR A 92 3.80 -14.66 -8.20
C TYR A 92 4.39 -14.57 -6.80
N ARG A 93 5.72 -14.81 -6.68
CA ARG A 93 6.45 -14.76 -5.41
C ARG A 93 7.82 -14.13 -5.61
N TYR A 94 8.18 -13.25 -4.71
CA TYR A 94 9.53 -12.71 -4.60
C TYR A 94 10.50 -13.79 -4.11
N ARG A 95 11.77 -13.67 -4.49
CA ARG A 95 12.82 -14.62 -4.11
C ARG A 95 14.04 -13.89 -3.54
N THR A 96 14.37 -14.15 -2.29
CA THR A 96 15.60 -13.66 -1.67
C THR A 96 16.65 -14.76 -1.75
N ALA A 97 17.81 -14.47 -2.34
CA ALA A 97 18.89 -15.42 -2.50
C ALA A 97 19.90 -15.32 -1.33
N LEU A 98 20.48 -16.46 -0.96
CA LEU A 98 21.64 -16.54 -0.11
C LEU A 98 22.84 -17.05 -0.93
N ALA A 99 23.98 -16.38 -0.81
CA ALA A 99 25.17 -16.67 -1.59
C ALA A 99 26.43 -16.46 -0.75
N TYR A 100 27.57 -16.88 -1.27
CA TYR A 100 28.89 -16.55 -0.75
C TYR A 100 29.87 -16.28 -1.88
N ASP A 101 30.98 -15.57 -1.56
CA ASP A 101 32.19 -15.49 -2.36
C ASP A 101 33.34 -16.25 -1.71
N GLY A 102 34.49 -16.29 -2.36
CA GLY A 102 35.70 -16.93 -1.82
C GLY A 102 35.69 -18.46 -1.90
N SER A 103 36.27 -19.14 -0.90
CA SER A 103 36.44 -20.59 -0.87
C SER A 103 36.20 -21.17 0.51
N ILE A 104 35.70 -22.42 0.56
CA ILE A 104 35.52 -23.17 1.82
C ILE A 104 36.69 -24.10 2.03
N VAL A 105 37.38 -23.97 3.16
CA VAL A 105 38.52 -24.81 3.55
C VAL A 105 38.28 -25.35 4.97
N ASP A 106 38.20 -26.65 5.12
CA ASP A 106 37.99 -27.34 6.41
C ASP A 106 36.75 -26.80 7.20
N GLY A 107 35.70 -26.39 6.47
CA GLY A 107 34.49 -25.86 7.06
C GLY A 107 34.52 -24.37 7.37
N VAL A 108 35.63 -23.68 7.07
CA VAL A 108 35.74 -22.21 7.18
C VAL A 108 35.57 -21.59 5.82
N LEU A 109 34.62 -20.66 5.69
CA LEU A 109 34.50 -19.81 4.51
C LEU A 109 35.54 -18.68 4.58
N LEU A 110 36.49 -18.67 3.65
CA LEU A 110 37.43 -17.57 3.43
C LEU A 110 36.79 -16.58 2.44
N GLY A 111 35.88 -15.79 2.92
CA GLY A 111 35.05 -14.91 2.11
C GLY A 111 33.81 -14.40 2.86
N ASP A 112 32.92 -13.75 2.17
CA ASP A 112 31.72 -13.13 2.75
C ASP A 112 30.43 -13.89 2.37
N ILE A 113 29.40 -13.81 3.22
CA ILE A 113 28.05 -14.30 2.95
C ILE A 113 27.21 -13.12 2.46
N TYR A 114 26.39 -13.33 1.42
CA TYR A 114 25.53 -12.32 0.82
C TYR A 114 24.06 -12.71 0.96
N ILE A 115 23.25 -11.78 1.47
CA ILE A 115 21.79 -11.81 1.40
C ILE A 115 21.39 -10.89 0.25
N ILE A 116 20.96 -11.48 -0.88
CA ILE A 116 20.62 -10.75 -2.11
C ILE A 116 19.11 -10.58 -2.16
N GLY A 117 18.65 -9.35 -2.04
CA GLY A 117 17.24 -9.02 -2.05
C GLY A 117 16.61 -9.22 -3.42
N GLY A 118 15.43 -9.80 -3.45
CA GLY A 118 14.59 -9.97 -4.63
C GLY A 118 13.24 -9.28 -4.50
N GLY A 119 13.19 -8.21 -3.72
CA GLY A 119 11.99 -7.38 -3.58
C GLY A 119 10.94 -7.92 -2.61
N ASP A 120 11.23 -8.90 -1.76
CA ASP A 120 10.28 -9.43 -0.78
C ASP A 120 10.02 -8.42 0.35
N PRO A 121 8.81 -7.80 0.44
CA PRO A 121 8.52 -6.82 1.47
C PRO A 121 8.12 -7.46 2.81
N THR A 122 8.04 -8.80 2.87
CA THR A 122 7.47 -9.52 4.01
C THR A 122 8.52 -10.07 4.96
N ILE A 123 9.82 -9.95 4.66
CA ILE A 123 10.89 -10.46 5.55
C ILE A 123 10.82 -9.74 6.91
N ALA A 124 10.57 -10.51 7.97
CA ALA A 124 10.39 -10.01 9.33
C ALA A 124 9.23 -8.97 9.48
N SER A 125 8.29 -8.90 8.53
CA SER A 125 7.11 -8.05 8.66
C SER A 125 6.26 -8.48 9.85
N LYS A 126 5.53 -7.52 10.43
CA LYS A 126 4.56 -7.73 11.51
C LYS A 126 3.24 -8.34 11.01
N ASP A 127 3.03 -8.35 9.70
CA ASP A 127 1.79 -8.83 9.10
C ASP A 127 1.66 -10.35 9.26
N SER A 128 0.43 -10.80 9.46
CA SER A 128 0.11 -12.22 9.66
C SER A 128 0.43 -13.12 8.46
N ILE A 129 0.69 -12.53 7.30
CA ILE A 129 1.09 -13.26 6.09
C ILE A 129 2.58 -13.61 6.08
N ALA A 130 3.39 -12.85 6.83
CA ALA A 130 4.83 -13.05 6.91
C ALA A 130 5.19 -14.28 7.76
N ALA A 131 6.25 -14.97 7.40
CA ALA A 131 6.85 -15.95 8.27
C ALA A 131 7.55 -15.25 9.47
N PRO A 132 7.55 -15.83 10.67
CA PRO A 132 8.39 -15.34 11.76
C PRO A 132 9.85 -15.23 11.30
N VAL A 133 10.55 -14.20 11.72
CA VAL A 133 11.95 -13.96 11.30
C VAL A 133 12.87 -15.11 11.66
N GLU A 134 12.63 -15.73 12.82
CA GLU A 134 13.37 -16.90 13.30
C GLU A 134 13.24 -18.08 12.32
N HIS A 135 12.09 -18.23 11.69
CA HIS A 135 11.89 -19.29 10.68
C HIS A 135 12.71 -19.00 9.41
N THR A 136 12.74 -17.76 8.96
CA THR A 136 13.54 -17.33 7.80
C THR A 136 15.03 -17.50 8.08
N PHE A 137 15.51 -17.06 9.25
CA PHE A 137 16.92 -17.18 9.64
C PHE A 137 17.36 -18.62 9.86
N ALA A 138 16.52 -19.46 10.46
CA ALA A 138 16.81 -20.89 10.60
C ALA A 138 16.92 -21.59 9.23
N LEU A 139 16.13 -21.15 8.24
CA LEU A 139 16.24 -21.69 6.89
C LEU A 139 17.53 -21.25 6.20
N TRP A 140 17.92 -19.99 6.37
CA TRP A 140 19.19 -19.46 5.84
C TRP A 140 20.40 -20.11 6.52
N GLU A 141 20.37 -20.30 7.84
CA GLU A 141 21.42 -21.05 8.58
C GLU A 141 21.58 -22.46 8.03
N ARG A 142 20.46 -23.16 7.78
CA ARG A 142 20.52 -24.51 7.19
C ARG A 142 21.22 -24.49 5.84
N LEU A 143 20.89 -23.53 4.94
CA LEU A 143 21.54 -23.40 3.64
C LEU A 143 23.09 -23.22 3.79
N ILE A 144 23.51 -22.43 4.77
CA ILE A 144 24.94 -22.22 5.08
C ILE A 144 25.60 -23.54 5.53
N ARG A 145 24.97 -24.28 6.45
CA ARG A 145 25.48 -25.57 6.93
C ARG A 145 25.48 -26.64 5.83
N ASP A 146 24.44 -26.67 5.00
CA ASP A 146 24.36 -27.61 3.86
C ASP A 146 25.46 -27.33 2.82
N ALA A 147 25.90 -26.07 2.70
CA ALA A 147 27.07 -25.69 1.89
C ALA A 147 28.42 -26.10 2.53
N GLY A 148 28.42 -26.63 3.77
CA GLY A 148 29.61 -27.04 4.50
C GLY A 148 30.31 -25.92 5.27
N ILE A 149 29.63 -24.77 5.50
CA ILE A 149 30.17 -23.61 6.22
C ILE A 149 29.83 -23.73 7.71
N ASN A 150 30.83 -23.75 8.57
CA ASN A 150 30.69 -23.77 10.03
C ASN A 150 31.30 -22.54 10.70
N GLU A 151 32.12 -21.78 9.98
CA GLU A 151 32.76 -20.55 10.41
C GLU A 151 32.96 -19.64 9.18
N VAL A 152 32.95 -18.31 9.36
CA VAL A 152 33.12 -17.31 8.30
C VAL A 152 34.30 -16.40 8.64
N ASP A 153 35.42 -16.55 7.94
CA ASP A 153 36.49 -15.55 7.97
C ASP A 153 36.15 -14.42 7.01
N GLY A 154 35.16 -13.66 7.42
CA GLY A 154 34.51 -12.61 6.68
C GLY A 154 33.29 -12.08 7.44
N ARG A 155 32.27 -11.65 6.72
CA ARG A 155 31.05 -11.02 7.26
C ARG A 155 29.79 -11.48 6.53
N VAL A 156 28.63 -11.04 7.04
CA VAL A 156 27.36 -11.06 6.32
C VAL A 156 27.13 -9.70 5.65
N ILE A 157 26.79 -9.69 4.37
CA ILE A 157 26.53 -8.51 3.56
C ILE A 157 25.08 -8.54 3.08
N GLY A 158 24.32 -7.46 3.36
CA GLY A 158 23.02 -7.23 2.79
C GLY A 158 23.10 -6.40 1.51
N THR A 159 22.41 -6.84 0.46
CA THR A 159 22.37 -6.10 -0.81
C THR A 159 20.99 -6.15 -1.46
N SER A 160 20.61 -5.07 -2.13
CA SER A 160 19.42 -5.01 -2.97
C SER A 160 19.57 -5.79 -4.29
N GLY A 161 20.80 -6.20 -4.65
CA GLY A 161 21.08 -6.71 -5.98
C GLY A 161 20.64 -5.73 -7.07
N ASP A 162 20.19 -6.26 -8.18
CA ASP A 162 19.65 -5.49 -9.31
C ASP A 162 18.11 -5.48 -9.35
N PHE A 163 17.42 -5.97 -8.31
CA PHE A 163 15.97 -6.11 -8.36
C PHE A 163 15.28 -4.75 -8.34
N PHE A 164 15.62 -3.88 -7.38
CA PHE A 164 15.18 -2.50 -7.38
C PHE A 164 16.36 -1.54 -7.51
N THR A 165 16.27 -0.64 -8.49
CA THR A 165 17.29 0.35 -8.82
C THR A 165 16.79 1.77 -8.54
N GLY A 166 17.70 2.74 -8.55
CA GLY A 166 17.39 4.14 -8.32
C GLY A 166 17.06 4.46 -6.86
N MET A 167 16.26 5.47 -6.64
CA MET A 167 15.89 5.94 -5.30
C MET A 167 14.92 5.00 -4.61
N ALA A 168 15.13 4.80 -3.32
CA ALA A 168 14.21 4.02 -2.48
C ALA A 168 12.89 4.76 -2.25
N GLU A 169 12.95 6.07 -2.00
CA GLU A 169 11.80 6.96 -1.87
C GLU A 169 11.48 7.65 -3.19
N GLU A 170 10.21 7.96 -3.40
CA GLU A 170 9.78 8.77 -4.54
C GLU A 170 10.11 10.25 -4.28
N PRO A 171 10.76 10.96 -5.25
CA PRO A 171 11.31 12.31 -5.02
C PRO A 171 10.28 13.39 -4.66
N SER A 172 9.01 13.21 -4.99
CA SER A 172 7.96 14.19 -4.66
C SER A 172 7.35 14.00 -3.27
N TRP A 173 7.80 13.00 -2.50
CA TRP A 173 7.34 12.83 -1.12
C TRP A 173 7.80 14.01 -0.26
N MET A 174 6.96 14.41 0.67
CA MET A 174 7.30 15.52 1.56
C MET A 174 8.43 15.11 2.51
N TRP A 175 9.35 16.03 2.79
CA TRP A 175 10.44 15.83 3.75
C TRP A 175 9.95 15.32 5.12
N SER A 176 8.77 15.77 5.56
CA SER A 176 8.14 15.32 6.80
C SER A 176 7.64 13.88 6.75
N ASP A 177 7.40 13.33 5.55
CA ASP A 177 6.83 11.99 5.39
C ASP A 177 7.92 10.93 5.28
N ILE A 178 9.06 11.22 4.65
CA ILE A 178 10.12 10.23 4.39
C ILE A 178 10.76 9.64 5.66
N GLY A 179 10.64 10.29 6.80
CA GLY A 179 11.07 9.78 8.11
C GLY A 179 10.02 8.96 8.85
N THR A 180 8.79 8.90 8.37
CA THR A 180 7.69 8.14 8.99
C THR A 180 7.68 6.68 8.51
N TYR A 181 7.00 5.79 9.25
CA TYR A 181 6.85 4.39 8.84
C TYR A 181 6.12 4.25 7.49
N TYR A 182 5.18 5.15 7.19
CA TYR A 182 4.43 5.13 5.94
C TYR A 182 5.17 5.78 4.77
N GLY A 183 6.30 6.46 5.02
CA GLY A 183 7.24 7.00 4.04
C GLY A 183 8.55 6.21 3.99
N ALA A 184 8.55 4.96 4.46
CA ALA A 184 9.69 4.07 4.30
C ALA A 184 9.91 3.74 2.82
N GLY A 185 11.14 3.93 2.35
CA GLY A 185 11.53 3.66 0.97
C GLY A 185 11.62 2.16 0.67
N VAL A 186 11.51 1.79 -0.60
CA VAL A 186 11.56 0.41 -1.09
C VAL A 186 12.94 0.09 -1.67
N THR A 187 13.58 -0.95 -1.13
CA THR A 187 14.86 -1.49 -1.56
C THR A 187 14.72 -2.95 -1.98
N GLY A 188 15.69 -3.52 -2.66
CA GLY A 188 15.62 -4.94 -3.07
C GLY A 188 15.62 -5.91 -1.89
N LEU A 189 16.37 -5.60 -0.82
CA LEU A 189 16.34 -6.33 0.45
C LEU A 189 15.64 -5.46 1.50
N MET A 190 14.40 -5.79 1.81
CA MET A 190 13.62 -5.15 2.86
C MET A 190 13.65 -6.00 4.14
N PHE A 191 13.58 -5.35 5.28
CA PHE A 191 13.58 -6.00 6.59
C PHE A 191 12.69 -5.24 7.56
N PHE A 192 11.76 -5.93 8.23
CA PHE A 192 10.86 -5.37 9.21
C PHE A 192 10.06 -4.16 8.67
N GLU A 193 9.57 -4.27 7.43
CA GLU A 193 8.88 -3.21 6.68
C GLU A 193 9.70 -1.90 6.55
N ASN A 194 11.04 -2.00 6.58
CA ASN A 194 11.96 -0.87 6.57
C ASN A 194 11.63 0.16 7.67
N VAL A 195 11.34 -0.35 8.89
CA VAL A 195 10.91 0.45 10.04
C VAL A 195 11.96 0.39 11.14
N GLN A 196 12.22 1.53 11.76
CA GLN A 196 12.90 1.71 13.04
C GLN A 196 11.88 2.11 14.10
N SER A 197 11.86 1.41 15.23
CA SER A 197 10.91 1.68 16.30
C SER A 197 11.55 2.35 17.49
N PHE A 198 10.73 3.11 18.23
CA PHE A 198 11.13 3.79 19.47
C PHE A 198 10.09 3.56 20.56
N ASN A 199 10.56 3.31 21.78
CA ASN A 199 9.71 3.40 22.97
C ASN A 199 9.65 4.86 23.41
N VAL A 200 8.44 5.41 23.53
CA VAL A 200 8.21 6.82 23.81
C VAL A 200 7.30 6.99 25.01
N SER A 201 7.67 7.89 25.93
CA SER A 201 6.80 8.35 27.02
C SER A 201 6.99 9.83 27.30
N ALA A 202 5.92 10.50 27.75
CA ALA A 202 5.96 11.89 28.16
C ALA A 202 6.89 12.08 29.38
N GLY A 203 7.43 13.29 29.53
CA GLY A 203 8.02 13.75 30.77
C GLY A 203 6.96 14.03 31.82
N THR A 204 7.38 14.53 33.01
CA THR A 204 6.52 14.74 34.17
C THR A 204 5.60 15.96 34.05
N GLU A 205 5.93 16.92 33.19
CA GLU A 205 5.20 18.17 32.99
C GLU A 205 5.37 18.70 31.58
N VAL A 206 4.50 19.61 31.15
CA VAL A 206 4.57 20.28 29.85
C VAL A 206 5.90 21.03 29.71
N GLY A 207 6.61 20.82 28.60
CA GLY A 207 7.92 21.38 28.34
C GLY A 207 9.10 20.49 28.78
N ALA A 208 8.87 19.50 29.66
CA ALA A 208 9.91 18.54 30.01
C ALA A 208 10.32 17.67 28.83
N PRO A 209 11.58 17.18 28.75
CA PRO A 209 12.02 16.29 27.69
C PRO A 209 11.15 15.03 27.60
N VAL A 210 10.86 14.57 26.38
CA VAL A 210 10.27 13.27 26.10
C VAL A 210 11.31 12.18 26.37
N LYS A 211 10.92 11.09 27.03
CA LYS A 211 11.74 9.90 27.15
C LYS A 211 11.56 9.06 25.89
N ILE A 212 12.64 8.90 25.13
CA ILE A 212 12.65 8.18 23.88
C ILE A 212 13.90 7.28 23.80
N SER A 213 13.73 6.04 23.38
CA SER A 213 14.83 5.10 23.17
C SER A 213 14.52 4.19 21.97
N PRO A 214 15.54 3.83 21.17
CA PRO A 214 15.38 2.83 20.10
C PRO A 214 14.83 1.51 20.66
N SER A 215 14.04 0.82 19.84
CA SER A 215 13.46 -0.50 20.07
C SER A 215 13.67 -1.37 18.84
N TYR A 216 13.41 -2.66 18.95
CA TYR A 216 13.62 -3.61 17.85
C TYR A 216 12.86 -3.20 16.55
N PRO A 217 13.53 -3.25 15.41
CA PRO A 217 14.96 -3.49 15.23
C PRO A 217 15.79 -2.27 15.68
N VAL A 218 16.95 -2.54 16.31
CA VAL A 218 17.90 -1.48 16.70
C VAL A 218 18.94 -1.35 15.61
N ALA A 219 19.30 -0.11 15.24
CA ALA A 219 20.30 0.20 14.23
C ALA A 219 21.51 0.89 14.91
N PRO A 220 22.51 0.14 15.43
CA PRO A 220 23.61 0.71 16.21
C PRO A 220 24.53 1.64 15.43
N TRP A 221 24.50 1.57 14.10
CA TRP A 221 25.21 2.49 13.20
C TRP A 221 24.54 3.85 13.04
N MET A 222 23.29 4.02 13.53
CA MET A 222 22.55 5.27 13.42
C MET A 222 22.82 6.19 14.61
N GLU A 223 23.08 7.47 14.33
CA GLU A 223 23.07 8.54 15.33
C GLU A 223 21.66 9.16 15.41
N PHE A 224 20.98 8.96 16.53
CA PHE A 224 19.67 9.54 16.79
C PHE A 224 19.78 10.78 17.65
N ARG A 225 19.26 11.90 17.17
CA ARG A 225 19.12 13.17 17.91
C ARG A 225 17.67 13.39 18.28
N TYR A 226 17.42 13.96 19.48
CA TYR A 226 16.08 14.14 20.01
C TYR A 226 15.85 15.61 20.37
N ASP A 227 15.02 16.31 19.59
CA ASP A 227 14.50 17.65 19.86
C ASP A 227 12.99 17.56 20.14
N CYS A 228 12.65 16.90 21.26
CA CYS A 228 11.29 16.52 21.62
C CYS A 228 10.94 17.01 23.01
N SER A 229 9.74 17.60 23.16
CA SER A 229 9.23 18.05 24.44
C SER A 229 7.84 17.49 24.74
N THR A 230 7.49 17.44 26.03
CA THR A 230 6.17 17.04 26.49
C THR A 230 5.15 18.12 26.12
N GLY A 231 4.14 17.74 25.35
CA GLY A 231 3.06 18.62 24.92
C GLY A 231 1.91 18.70 25.93
N LYS A 232 0.99 19.66 25.72
CA LYS A 232 -0.22 19.79 26.53
C LYS A 232 -1.12 18.57 26.43
N ALA A 233 -1.93 18.32 27.45
CA ALA A 233 -2.96 17.28 27.42
C ALA A 233 -3.89 17.45 26.19
N GLY A 234 -4.24 16.33 25.56
CA GLY A 234 -5.12 16.29 24.40
C GLY A 234 -4.46 16.64 23.06
N THR A 235 -3.18 17.07 23.01
CA THR A 235 -2.48 17.38 21.73
C THR A 235 -2.02 16.14 20.97
N GLY A 236 -2.04 14.98 21.61
CA GLY A 236 -1.71 13.71 20.98
C GLY A 236 -0.21 13.47 20.79
N ASP A 237 0.13 12.75 19.75
CA ASP A 237 1.49 12.48 19.31
C ASP A 237 1.75 13.29 18.04
N GLN A 238 2.74 14.16 18.10
CA GLN A 238 3.18 15.04 17.02
C GLN A 238 4.70 14.86 16.81
N LEU A 239 5.20 13.63 17.00
CA LEU A 239 6.60 13.31 16.77
C LEU A 239 6.82 12.95 15.31
N TYR A 240 7.85 13.52 14.70
CA TYR A 240 8.29 13.22 13.34
C TYR A 240 9.80 12.99 13.34
N MET A 241 10.25 11.97 12.61
CA MET A 241 11.66 11.74 12.35
C MET A 241 12.06 12.39 11.04
N TYR A 242 13.16 13.13 11.04
CA TYR A 242 13.80 13.71 9.86
C TYR A 242 15.10 12.96 9.60
N THR A 243 15.21 12.33 8.44
CA THR A 243 16.35 11.49 8.06
C THR A 243 16.42 11.37 6.54
N SER A 244 17.53 10.87 6.04
CA SER A 244 17.71 10.50 4.64
C SER A 244 18.64 9.29 4.54
N ASP A 245 18.70 8.70 3.36
CA ASP A 245 19.63 7.60 3.05
C ASP A 245 21.05 8.10 2.71
N LEU A 246 21.29 9.40 2.76
CA LEU A 246 22.60 10.02 2.50
C LEU A 246 23.52 10.01 3.72
N SER A 247 22.99 9.74 4.91
CA SER A 247 23.74 9.83 6.16
C SER A 247 23.07 8.96 7.24
N PRO A 248 23.86 8.29 8.11
CA PRO A 248 23.30 7.52 9.23
C PRO A 248 22.90 8.41 10.41
N VAL A 249 22.36 9.59 10.14
CA VAL A 249 21.90 10.56 11.15
C VAL A 249 20.40 10.76 11.00
N ALA A 250 19.67 10.70 12.12
CA ALA A 250 18.26 11.00 12.18
C ALA A 250 17.95 11.91 13.37
N GLU A 251 16.98 12.80 13.21
CA GLU A 251 16.51 13.67 14.28
C GLU A 251 15.01 13.52 14.49
N VAL A 252 14.60 13.18 15.70
CA VAL A 252 13.18 13.11 16.07
C VAL A 252 12.80 14.44 16.72
N ARG A 253 11.81 15.12 16.15
CA ARG A 253 11.30 16.42 16.57
C ARG A 253 9.84 16.37 16.95
N GLY A 254 9.41 17.35 17.77
CA GLY A 254 8.00 17.59 18.03
C GLY A 254 7.58 17.38 19.48
N THR A 255 6.30 17.06 19.68
CA THR A 255 5.75 16.94 21.03
C THR A 255 4.99 15.63 21.21
N PHE A 256 5.02 15.14 22.46
CA PHE A 256 4.22 14.00 22.92
C PHE A 256 3.41 14.40 24.14
N ALA A 257 2.07 14.33 24.05
CA ALA A 257 1.20 14.90 25.08
C ALA A 257 1.37 14.23 26.45
N VAL A 258 1.31 15.04 27.51
CA VAL A 258 1.53 14.63 28.92
C VAL A 258 0.54 13.56 29.41
N ASP A 259 -0.67 13.51 28.82
CA ASP A 259 -1.72 12.55 29.16
C ASP A 259 -1.67 11.26 28.33
N ARG A 260 -0.71 11.15 27.43
CA ARG A 260 -0.53 9.94 26.61
C ARG A 260 0.17 8.84 27.41
N LYS A 261 -0.36 7.62 27.31
CA LYS A 261 0.33 6.42 27.80
C LYS A 261 1.60 6.18 26.98
N PRO A 262 2.64 5.60 27.59
CA PRO A 262 3.81 5.13 26.84
C PRO A 262 3.39 4.27 25.66
N LYS A 263 4.04 4.46 24.52
CA LYS A 263 3.76 3.69 23.31
C LYS A 263 5.00 3.50 22.46
N ARG A 264 4.92 2.57 21.52
CA ARG A 264 5.87 2.41 20.43
C ARG A 264 5.51 3.40 19.30
N VAL A 265 6.51 4.09 18.78
CA VAL A 265 6.43 4.95 17.60
C VAL A 265 7.33 4.34 16.53
N ASP A 266 6.77 4.13 15.35
CA ASP A 266 7.48 3.56 14.21
C ASP A 266 7.87 4.68 13.23
N CYS A 267 9.14 4.67 12.80
CA CYS A 267 9.76 5.59 11.85
C CYS A 267 10.40 4.80 10.72
N SER A 268 10.84 5.44 9.62
CA SER A 268 11.52 4.72 8.55
C SER A 268 12.95 4.34 8.92
N ASN A 269 13.40 3.16 8.47
CA ASN A 269 14.78 2.72 8.47
C ASN A 269 15.37 2.93 7.07
N LYS A 270 16.51 3.62 6.99
CA LYS A 270 17.18 3.97 5.72
C LYS A 270 18.23 2.95 5.25
N PHE A 271 18.54 1.99 6.09
CA PHE A 271 19.55 0.96 5.81
C PHE A 271 19.00 -0.44 6.16
N PRO A 272 17.88 -0.87 5.52
CA PRO A 272 17.28 -2.16 5.83
C PRO A 272 18.15 -3.34 5.45
N GLU A 273 18.97 -3.23 4.40
CA GLU A 273 19.94 -4.25 3.97
C GLU A 273 20.95 -4.52 5.09
N LEU A 274 21.52 -3.46 5.68
CA LEU A 274 22.44 -3.58 6.81
C LEU A 274 21.74 -4.15 8.04
N THR A 275 20.49 -3.71 8.28
CA THR A 275 19.70 -4.22 9.42
C THR A 275 19.45 -5.71 9.30
N CYS A 276 19.09 -6.20 8.11
CA CYS A 276 18.91 -7.63 7.85
C CYS A 276 20.21 -8.43 8.06
N ALA A 277 21.32 -7.94 7.48
CA ALA A 277 22.62 -8.57 7.61
C ALA A 277 23.12 -8.62 9.06
N HIS A 278 22.93 -7.53 9.81
CA HIS A 278 23.29 -7.44 11.24
C HIS A 278 22.56 -8.48 12.07
N TYR A 279 21.22 -8.51 12.01
CA TYR A 279 20.43 -9.46 12.79
C TYR A 279 20.66 -10.93 12.37
N PHE A 280 20.91 -11.16 11.09
CA PHE A 280 21.27 -12.50 10.66
C PHE A 280 22.68 -12.91 11.11
N SER A 281 23.65 -11.99 11.15
CA SER A 281 24.98 -12.24 11.71
C SER A 281 24.91 -12.56 13.22
N GLU A 282 24.09 -11.83 13.98
CA GLU A 282 23.82 -12.15 15.40
C GLU A 282 23.18 -13.53 15.56
N TRP A 283 22.17 -13.86 14.73
CA TRP A 283 21.56 -15.19 14.69
C TRP A 283 22.58 -16.29 14.47
N LEU A 284 23.47 -16.14 13.49
CA LEU A 284 24.54 -17.12 13.20
C LEU A 284 25.46 -17.30 14.38
N ALA A 285 25.89 -16.23 15.04
CA ALA A 285 26.76 -16.27 16.22
C ALA A 285 26.09 -17.02 17.39
N ASP A 286 24.80 -16.75 17.66
CA ASP A 286 24.01 -17.43 18.69
C ASP A 286 23.84 -18.94 18.40
N HIS A 287 23.97 -19.35 17.15
CA HIS A 287 23.86 -20.74 16.69
C HIS A 287 25.22 -21.38 16.36
N GLY A 288 26.33 -20.73 16.75
CA GLY A 288 27.67 -21.27 16.67
C GLY A 288 28.36 -21.16 15.31
N ILE A 289 27.88 -20.29 14.42
CA ILE A 289 28.57 -19.88 13.19
C ILE A 289 29.08 -18.45 13.40
N THR A 290 30.36 -18.27 13.66
CA THR A 290 30.96 -16.97 13.93
C THR A 290 31.45 -16.30 12.64
N CYS A 291 31.28 -14.98 12.55
CA CYS A 291 31.86 -14.14 11.50
C CYS A 291 33.06 -13.35 12.10
N SER A 292 34.19 -13.28 11.40
CA SER A 292 35.38 -12.55 11.87
C SER A 292 35.28 -11.04 11.77
N LYS A 293 34.27 -10.52 10.97
CA LYS A 293 34.03 -9.11 10.73
C LYS A 293 32.56 -8.76 10.98
N GLU A 294 32.30 -7.49 11.30
CA GLU A 294 30.94 -6.97 11.47
C GLU A 294 30.16 -7.01 10.14
N ALA A 295 28.83 -7.15 10.24
CA ALA A 295 27.93 -7.11 9.10
C ALA A 295 28.04 -5.79 8.33
N ALA A 296 27.80 -5.84 7.03
CA ALA A 296 27.90 -4.68 6.14
C ALA A 296 26.77 -4.67 5.09
N ASP A 297 26.71 -3.61 4.32
CA ASP A 297 25.85 -3.45 3.16
C ASP A 297 26.58 -2.77 2.00
N THR A 298 25.96 -2.78 0.84
CA THR A 298 26.48 -2.10 -0.35
C THR A 298 26.25 -0.59 -0.32
N LYS A 299 25.34 -0.08 0.52
CA LYS A 299 24.90 1.32 0.53
C LYS A 299 25.70 2.16 1.52
N LEU A 300 25.62 1.89 2.82
CA LEU A 300 26.32 2.66 3.85
C LEU A 300 27.81 2.37 3.89
N HIS A 301 28.17 1.10 3.78
CA HIS A 301 29.57 0.64 3.81
C HIS A 301 30.26 0.67 2.44
N GLY A 302 29.47 0.81 1.36
CA GLY A 302 30.00 0.84 -0.01
C GLY A 302 30.73 -0.46 -0.41
N VAL A 303 30.31 -1.60 0.15
CA VAL A 303 30.92 -2.90 -0.23
C VAL A 303 30.49 -3.20 -1.67
N ALA A 304 31.48 -3.41 -2.54
CA ALA A 304 31.21 -3.79 -3.93
C ALA A 304 30.70 -5.25 -3.98
N GLU A 305 29.67 -5.49 -4.78
CA GLU A 305 29.29 -6.86 -5.11
C GLU A 305 30.34 -7.49 -6.02
N PRO A 306 30.81 -8.71 -5.75
CA PRO A 306 31.76 -9.39 -6.61
C PRO A 306 31.10 -9.83 -7.93
N ASP A 307 31.90 -9.96 -9.00
CA ASP A 307 31.43 -10.38 -10.33
C ASP A 307 30.83 -11.79 -10.32
N SER A 308 31.17 -12.62 -9.32
CA SER A 308 30.67 -14.00 -9.21
C SER A 308 30.38 -14.36 -7.76
N LEU A 309 29.17 -14.87 -7.54
CA LEU A 309 28.69 -15.40 -6.27
C LEU A 309 28.25 -16.85 -6.43
N VAL A 310 28.51 -17.69 -5.42
CA VAL A 310 27.97 -19.04 -5.36
C VAL A 310 26.62 -18.98 -4.62
N ILE A 311 25.55 -19.13 -5.36
CA ILE A 311 24.18 -19.17 -4.77
C ILE A 311 23.99 -20.52 -4.06
N ILE A 312 23.64 -20.49 -2.78
CA ILE A 312 23.40 -21.69 -1.96
C ILE A 312 21.92 -21.96 -1.71
N GLY A 313 21.06 -21.03 -2.01
CA GLY A 313 19.60 -21.24 -1.96
C GLY A 313 18.79 -19.97 -2.02
N HIS A 314 17.48 -20.17 -1.91
CA HIS A 314 16.49 -19.07 -1.95
C HIS A 314 15.41 -19.26 -0.91
N THR A 315 14.85 -18.16 -0.40
CA THR A 315 13.56 -18.13 0.26
C THR A 315 12.53 -17.43 -0.62
N SER A 316 11.26 -17.78 -0.43
CA SER A 316 10.15 -17.21 -1.21
C SER A 316 9.17 -16.50 -0.31
N SER A 317 8.67 -15.35 -0.78
CA SER A 317 7.60 -14.60 -0.12
C SER A 317 6.27 -15.38 -0.09
N PRO A 318 5.27 -14.93 0.66
CA PRO A 318 3.87 -15.23 0.39
C PRO A 318 3.50 -14.90 -1.07
N SER A 319 2.37 -15.43 -1.55
CA SER A 319 1.89 -15.15 -2.90
C SER A 319 1.46 -13.68 -3.06
N LEU A 320 1.53 -13.18 -4.29
CA LEU A 320 1.14 -11.81 -4.63
C LEU A 320 -0.30 -11.49 -4.24
N ARG A 321 -1.24 -12.47 -4.35
CA ARG A 321 -2.62 -12.31 -3.89
C ARG A 321 -2.69 -11.97 -2.40
N ARG A 322 -1.88 -12.61 -1.55
CA ARG A 322 -1.81 -12.32 -0.12
C ARG A 322 -1.17 -10.97 0.16
N ILE A 323 -0.10 -10.62 -0.54
CA ILE A 323 0.55 -9.30 -0.43
C ILE A 323 -0.41 -8.20 -0.88
N SER A 324 -1.15 -8.40 -1.98
CA SER A 324 -2.17 -7.45 -2.46
C SER A 324 -3.33 -7.31 -1.47
N PHE A 325 -3.74 -8.42 -0.81
CA PHE A 325 -4.74 -8.39 0.24
C PHE A 325 -4.30 -7.47 1.39
N GLU A 326 -3.11 -7.67 1.96
CA GLU A 326 -2.60 -6.81 3.04
C GLU A 326 -2.39 -5.37 2.57
N THR A 327 -1.90 -5.18 1.33
CA THR A 327 -1.74 -3.85 0.74
C THR A 327 -3.02 -3.03 0.79
N ASN A 328 -4.15 -3.60 0.41
CA ASN A 328 -5.44 -2.91 0.39
C ASN A 328 -6.11 -2.89 1.76
N HIS A 329 -6.05 -3.98 2.51
CA HIS A 329 -6.72 -4.15 3.80
C HIS A 329 -6.13 -3.26 4.89
N ALA A 330 -4.80 -3.33 5.09
CA ALA A 330 -4.06 -2.49 6.03
C ALA A 330 -3.66 -1.13 5.46
N SER A 331 -3.81 -0.95 4.14
CA SER A 331 -3.32 0.23 3.41
C SER A 331 -1.80 0.40 3.52
N ASN A 332 -1.04 -0.70 3.44
CA ASN A 332 0.40 -0.72 3.58
C ASN A 332 1.08 -0.01 2.39
N ASN A 333 1.83 1.06 2.68
CA ASN A 333 2.49 1.87 1.64
C ASN A 333 3.70 1.14 1.05
N LEU A 334 4.55 0.53 1.90
CA LEU A 334 5.74 -0.19 1.45
C LEU A 334 5.36 -1.29 0.44
N TYR A 335 4.31 -2.06 0.74
CA TYR A 335 3.84 -3.12 -0.16
C TYR A 335 3.34 -2.54 -1.48
N ALA A 336 2.61 -1.42 -1.45
CA ALA A 336 2.11 -0.78 -2.67
C ALA A 336 3.24 -0.26 -3.57
N GLU A 337 4.28 0.35 -2.98
CA GLU A 337 5.47 0.80 -3.72
C GLU A 337 6.26 -0.39 -4.26
N THR A 338 6.37 -1.47 -3.48
CA THR A 338 6.97 -2.73 -3.94
C THR A 338 6.26 -3.25 -5.17
N LEU A 339 4.92 -3.34 -5.15
CA LEU A 339 4.13 -3.80 -6.30
C LEU A 339 4.35 -2.90 -7.53
N LEU A 340 4.37 -1.58 -7.34
CA LEU A 340 4.64 -0.63 -8.42
C LEU A 340 6.02 -0.87 -9.04
N LYS A 341 7.09 -0.90 -8.22
CA LYS A 341 8.47 -1.08 -8.71
C LYS A 341 8.68 -2.47 -9.32
N THR A 342 7.96 -3.49 -8.84
CA THR A 342 7.98 -4.84 -9.42
C THR A 342 7.45 -4.85 -10.85
N LEU A 343 6.40 -4.08 -11.14
CA LEU A 343 5.92 -3.94 -12.52
C LEU A 343 7.00 -3.36 -13.45
N GLY A 344 7.76 -2.36 -12.97
CA GLY A 344 8.93 -1.84 -13.70
C GLY A 344 9.99 -2.91 -13.93
N LYS A 345 10.35 -3.67 -12.89
CA LYS A 345 11.36 -4.74 -12.97
C LYS A 345 10.95 -5.85 -13.93
N GLU A 346 9.75 -6.39 -13.78
CA GLU A 346 9.30 -7.56 -14.53
C GLU A 346 8.92 -7.24 -15.98
N LEU A 347 8.37 -6.05 -16.24
CA LEU A 347 7.89 -5.68 -17.58
C LEU A 347 8.86 -4.82 -18.38
N SER A 348 9.85 -4.19 -17.72
CA SER A 348 10.83 -3.29 -18.34
C SER A 348 12.28 -3.63 -17.96
N ASN A 349 12.50 -4.70 -17.20
CA ASN A 349 13.79 -5.14 -16.65
C ASN A 349 14.52 -4.06 -15.80
N GLU A 350 13.78 -3.09 -15.25
CA GLU A 350 14.32 -2.02 -14.43
C GLU A 350 13.35 -1.65 -13.31
N GLY A 351 13.72 -1.91 -12.06
CA GLY A 351 12.88 -1.69 -10.87
C GLY A 351 13.01 -0.28 -10.29
N CYS A 352 12.93 0.77 -11.11
CA CYS A 352 12.90 2.18 -10.67
C CYS A 352 11.51 2.80 -10.87
N TYR A 353 11.28 4.01 -10.34
CA TYR A 353 9.99 4.68 -10.46
C TYR A 353 9.65 5.02 -11.93
N ASP A 354 10.61 5.53 -12.71
CA ASP A 354 10.36 5.93 -14.10
C ASP A 354 9.90 4.79 -14.99
N SER A 355 10.60 3.65 -14.93
CA SER A 355 10.21 2.43 -15.66
C SER A 355 8.88 1.89 -15.19
N SER A 356 8.58 1.99 -13.88
CA SER A 356 7.33 1.55 -13.28
C SER A 356 6.13 2.35 -13.77
N TYR A 357 6.27 3.67 -13.95
CA TYR A 357 5.19 4.50 -14.51
C TYR A 357 4.83 4.09 -15.93
N VAL A 358 5.84 3.76 -16.74
CA VAL A 358 5.66 3.27 -18.10
C VAL A 358 4.97 1.89 -18.07
N ALA A 359 5.47 0.99 -17.23
CA ALA A 359 4.92 -0.37 -17.09
C ALA A 359 3.44 -0.33 -16.68
N VAL A 360 3.08 0.43 -15.65
CA VAL A 360 1.67 0.55 -15.21
C VAL A 360 0.78 1.12 -16.31
N LYS A 361 1.24 2.15 -17.03
CA LYS A 361 0.45 2.70 -18.16
C LYS A 361 0.21 1.67 -19.27
N ASN A 362 1.19 0.80 -19.55
CA ASN A 362 1.02 -0.28 -20.51
C ASN A 362 -0.01 -1.30 -20.01
N VAL A 363 0.08 -1.70 -18.73
CA VAL A 363 -0.91 -2.61 -18.12
C VAL A 363 -2.33 -2.01 -18.16
N LEU A 364 -2.48 -0.72 -17.86
CA LEU A 364 -3.79 -0.04 -17.95
C LEU A 364 -4.33 -0.04 -19.40
N LYS A 365 -3.46 0.12 -20.38
CA LYS A 365 -3.82 0.00 -21.80
C LYS A 365 -4.28 -1.41 -22.17
N ASP A 366 -3.57 -2.43 -21.68
CA ASP A 366 -3.92 -3.84 -21.93
C ASP A 366 -5.28 -4.19 -21.29
N LEU A 367 -5.62 -3.56 -20.18
CA LEU A 367 -6.94 -3.60 -19.56
C LEU A 367 -8.03 -2.84 -20.36
N GLY A 368 -7.67 -2.16 -21.46
CA GLY A 368 -8.59 -1.35 -22.25
C GLY A 368 -8.92 0.02 -21.64
N VAL A 369 -8.16 0.47 -20.62
CA VAL A 369 -8.39 1.76 -19.97
C VAL A 369 -7.61 2.87 -20.67
N ASP A 370 -8.31 3.91 -21.15
CA ASP A 370 -7.69 5.09 -21.75
C ASP A 370 -6.92 5.89 -20.68
N THR A 371 -5.60 5.97 -20.82
CA THR A 371 -4.69 6.70 -19.94
C THR A 371 -4.29 8.08 -20.47
N SER A 372 -4.85 8.51 -21.61
CA SER A 372 -4.55 9.82 -22.19
C SER A 372 -5.06 11.00 -21.35
N ARG A 373 -6.04 10.72 -20.50
CA ARG A 373 -6.67 11.69 -19.59
C ARG A 373 -7.14 11.03 -18.29
N GLY A 374 -7.35 11.85 -17.28
CA GLY A 374 -7.94 11.41 -16.01
C GLY A 374 -6.96 10.78 -15.03
N ILE A 375 -5.67 10.63 -15.37
CA ILE A 375 -4.66 10.04 -14.50
C ILE A 375 -3.27 10.65 -14.69
N ARG A 376 -2.60 10.89 -13.55
CA ARG A 376 -1.16 11.07 -13.41
C ARG A 376 -0.69 10.20 -12.24
N ILE A 377 0.25 9.28 -12.51
CA ILE A 377 0.85 8.40 -11.50
C ILE A 377 2.20 8.97 -11.12
N GLN A 378 2.46 9.05 -9.82
CA GLN A 378 3.72 9.50 -9.24
C GLN A 378 4.29 8.49 -8.24
N ASP A 379 3.44 7.67 -7.59
CA ASP A 379 3.83 6.57 -6.73
C ASP A 379 2.75 5.47 -6.70
N GLY A 380 3.01 4.37 -6.01
CA GLY A 380 2.08 3.24 -5.90
C GLY A 380 1.15 3.32 -4.71
N SER A 381 1.52 4.02 -3.66
CA SER A 381 0.79 4.10 -2.40
C SER A 381 -0.24 5.23 -2.34
N GLY A 382 -0.02 6.29 -3.13
CA GLY A 382 -0.78 7.53 -3.06
C GLY A 382 -0.27 8.51 -2.01
N LEU A 383 0.97 8.34 -1.53
CA LEU A 383 1.60 9.27 -0.58
C LEU A 383 1.97 10.59 -1.24
N SER A 384 2.43 10.54 -2.49
CA SER A 384 2.71 11.73 -3.28
C SER A 384 1.44 12.55 -3.54
N ARG A 385 1.49 13.85 -3.22
CA ARG A 385 0.44 14.80 -3.57
C ARG A 385 0.41 15.16 -5.06
N GLN A 386 1.36 14.62 -5.84
CA GLN A 386 1.42 14.80 -7.29
C GLN A 386 0.75 13.67 -8.07
N ASN A 387 0.18 12.66 -7.38
CA ASN A 387 -0.78 11.77 -7.98
C ASN A 387 -2.08 12.52 -8.25
N PHE A 388 -2.63 12.38 -9.44
CA PHE A 388 -3.94 12.92 -9.79
C PHE A 388 -4.74 11.86 -10.52
N VAL A 389 -5.95 11.59 -10.03
CA VAL A 389 -6.88 10.64 -10.66
C VAL A 389 -8.28 11.22 -10.59
N SER A 390 -9.03 11.11 -11.68
CA SER A 390 -10.42 11.51 -11.67
C SER A 390 -11.32 10.39 -11.14
N PRO A 391 -12.46 10.70 -10.49
CA PRO A 391 -13.45 9.70 -10.11
C PRO A 391 -13.93 8.82 -11.29
N ASP A 392 -14.11 9.41 -12.46
CA ASP A 392 -14.47 8.71 -13.70
C ASP A 392 -13.37 7.70 -14.11
N PHE A 393 -12.09 8.08 -13.98
CA PHE A 393 -11.00 7.16 -14.27
C PHE A 393 -11.02 5.94 -13.36
N PHE A 394 -11.24 6.14 -12.05
CA PHE A 394 -11.38 5.01 -11.12
C PHE A 394 -12.55 4.12 -11.50
N CYS A 395 -13.71 4.68 -11.85
CA CYS A 395 -14.85 3.87 -12.27
C CYS A 395 -14.55 3.05 -13.53
N ARG A 396 -13.97 3.67 -14.57
CA ARG A 396 -13.57 2.95 -15.80
C ARG A 396 -12.53 1.85 -15.52
N TYR A 397 -11.58 2.12 -14.65
CA TYR A 397 -10.58 1.12 -14.23
C TYR A 397 -11.23 -0.05 -13.47
N LEU A 398 -12.11 0.24 -12.50
CA LEU A 398 -12.81 -0.78 -11.73
C LEU A 398 -13.76 -1.62 -12.60
N GLU A 399 -14.44 -1.01 -13.59
CA GLU A 399 -15.23 -1.73 -14.59
C GLU A 399 -14.36 -2.70 -15.41
N ALA A 400 -13.19 -2.24 -15.87
CA ALA A 400 -12.26 -3.07 -16.62
C ALA A 400 -11.73 -4.26 -15.79
N MET A 401 -11.44 -4.03 -14.51
CA MET A 401 -11.00 -5.09 -13.59
C MET A 401 -12.04 -6.18 -13.39
N MET A 402 -13.33 -5.85 -13.39
CA MET A 402 -14.42 -6.84 -13.29
C MET A 402 -14.39 -7.90 -14.40
N GLY A 403 -13.73 -7.62 -15.53
CA GLY A 403 -13.57 -8.53 -16.66
C GLY A 403 -12.37 -9.45 -16.59
N GLN A 404 -11.49 -9.31 -15.59
CA GLN A 404 -10.20 -10.00 -15.55
C GLN A 404 -10.26 -11.27 -14.72
N GLU A 405 -9.41 -12.24 -15.05
CA GLU A 405 -9.28 -13.51 -14.30
C GLU A 405 -8.88 -13.28 -12.84
N CYS A 406 -8.11 -12.23 -12.56
CA CYS A 406 -7.68 -11.87 -11.21
C CYS A 406 -8.73 -11.08 -10.41
N PHE A 407 -9.94 -10.88 -10.93
CA PHE A 407 -10.95 -10.02 -10.28
C PHE A 407 -11.32 -10.49 -8.88
N GLU A 408 -11.46 -11.79 -8.67
CA GLU A 408 -11.80 -12.35 -7.35
C GLU A 408 -10.72 -11.99 -6.32
N ASP A 409 -9.45 -12.28 -6.61
CA ASP A 409 -8.30 -11.91 -5.75
C ASP A 409 -8.26 -10.40 -5.48
N PHE A 410 -8.56 -9.59 -6.50
CA PHE A 410 -8.57 -8.13 -6.37
C PHE A 410 -9.73 -7.64 -5.49
N ALA A 411 -10.95 -8.09 -5.76
CA ALA A 411 -12.14 -7.68 -5.01
C ALA A 411 -12.10 -8.14 -3.55
N GLU A 412 -11.60 -9.35 -3.27
CA GLU A 412 -11.41 -9.87 -1.91
C GLU A 412 -10.36 -9.08 -1.12
N SER A 413 -9.36 -8.49 -1.79
CA SER A 413 -8.38 -7.65 -1.14
C SER A 413 -8.96 -6.35 -0.57
N LEU A 414 -10.14 -5.93 -1.01
CA LEU A 414 -10.77 -4.69 -0.58
C LEU A 414 -11.57 -4.88 0.72
N PRO A 415 -11.33 -4.06 1.76
CA PRO A 415 -12.08 -4.15 3.01
C PRO A 415 -13.55 -3.77 2.83
N SER A 416 -14.40 -4.35 3.70
CA SER A 416 -15.82 -3.99 3.83
C SER A 416 -16.06 -3.14 5.07
N PRO A 417 -17.01 -2.18 5.05
CA PRO A 417 -17.41 -1.44 6.23
C PRO A 417 -17.86 -2.35 7.37
N GLY A 418 -17.35 -2.12 8.58
CA GLY A 418 -17.67 -2.91 9.76
C GLY A 418 -17.04 -4.31 9.80
N GLY A 419 -16.22 -4.67 8.81
CA GLY A 419 -15.38 -5.87 8.80
C GLY A 419 -14.02 -5.62 9.45
N THR A 420 -12.95 -6.14 8.84
CA THR A 420 -11.55 -5.88 9.23
C THR A 420 -10.93 -4.79 8.34
N GLY A 421 -9.70 -4.39 8.63
CA GLY A 421 -8.97 -3.41 7.83
C GLY A 421 -9.44 -1.96 8.02
N THR A 422 -9.11 -1.12 7.05
CA THR A 422 -9.29 0.35 7.16
C THR A 422 -10.73 0.83 7.21
N LEU A 423 -11.71 0.01 6.83
CA LEU A 423 -13.13 0.33 6.88
C LEU A 423 -13.87 -0.25 8.11
N ALA A 424 -13.17 -0.90 9.04
CA ALA A 424 -13.77 -1.54 10.21
C ALA A 424 -14.69 -0.62 11.04
N SER A 425 -14.44 0.68 11.05
CA SER A 425 -15.21 1.66 11.81
C SER A 425 -16.23 2.46 10.98
N ASN A 426 -16.36 2.18 9.67
CA ASN A 426 -17.26 2.89 8.77
C ASN A 426 -18.69 2.30 8.81
N MET A 427 -19.68 3.13 8.47
CA MET A 427 -21.07 2.73 8.26
C MET A 427 -21.70 1.92 9.41
N LYS A 428 -21.31 2.17 10.67
CA LYS A 428 -21.79 1.39 11.83
C LYS A 428 -23.30 1.41 12.01
N ASN A 429 -23.98 2.42 11.49
CA ASN A 429 -25.43 2.60 11.60
C ASN A 429 -26.20 1.93 10.44
N TYR A 430 -25.51 1.27 9.50
CA TYR A 430 -26.12 0.54 8.40
C TYR A 430 -26.25 -0.96 8.71
N PRO A 431 -27.22 -1.67 8.14
CA PRO A 431 -27.38 -3.11 8.27
C PRO A 431 -26.09 -3.87 7.88
N ALA A 432 -25.82 -4.99 8.52
CA ALA A 432 -24.61 -5.78 8.23
C ALA A 432 -24.59 -6.29 6.79
N GLU A 433 -25.75 -6.67 6.25
CA GLU A 433 -25.95 -7.10 4.86
C GLU A 433 -25.58 -6.00 3.86
N THR A 434 -26.02 -4.75 4.09
CA THR A 434 -25.64 -3.59 3.26
C THR A 434 -24.13 -3.37 3.27
N ARG A 435 -23.51 -3.44 4.46
CA ARG A 435 -22.07 -3.24 4.63
C ARG A 435 -21.23 -4.33 3.96
N ALA A 436 -21.69 -5.59 4.01
CA ALA A 436 -21.00 -6.74 3.44
C ALA A 436 -20.89 -6.66 1.90
N ARG A 437 -21.85 -6.00 1.25
CA ARG A 437 -21.89 -5.80 -0.20
C ARG A 437 -20.85 -4.78 -0.70
N ILE A 438 -20.38 -3.91 0.19
CA ILE A 438 -19.41 -2.86 -0.17
C ILE A 438 -18.00 -3.40 -0.01
N LYS A 439 -17.22 -3.31 -1.07
CA LYS A 439 -15.80 -3.63 -1.16
C LYS A 439 -15.06 -2.38 -1.63
N ALA A 440 -14.34 -1.69 -0.75
CA ALA A 440 -13.77 -0.41 -1.11
C ALA A 440 -12.41 -0.12 -0.48
N LYS A 441 -11.56 0.60 -1.21
CA LYS A 441 -10.32 1.17 -0.72
C LYS A 441 -10.58 2.56 -0.16
N SER A 442 -10.04 2.84 1.01
CA SER A 442 -10.01 4.18 1.59
C SER A 442 -8.72 4.92 1.22
N GLY A 443 -8.84 6.22 0.98
CA GLY A 443 -7.71 7.15 0.85
C GLY A 443 -7.81 8.27 1.88
N SER A 444 -6.70 8.59 2.55
CA SER A 444 -6.68 9.60 3.59
C SER A 444 -5.33 10.27 3.72
N MET A 445 -5.33 11.59 3.62
CA MET A 445 -4.23 12.46 4.05
C MET A 445 -4.79 13.81 4.52
N ASN A 446 -3.93 14.73 4.92
CA ASN A 446 -4.39 16.04 5.38
C ASN A 446 -5.18 16.75 4.27
N GLY A 447 -6.44 17.09 4.55
CA GLY A 447 -7.36 17.73 3.61
C GLY A 447 -7.93 16.79 2.52
N VAL A 448 -7.63 15.49 2.53
CA VAL A 448 -8.07 14.52 1.54
C VAL A 448 -8.78 13.34 2.17
N ARG A 449 -9.93 12.95 1.60
CA ARG A 449 -10.67 11.74 1.99
C ARG A 449 -11.31 11.11 0.75
N CYS A 450 -11.02 9.83 0.47
CA CYS A 450 -11.50 9.13 -0.71
C CYS A 450 -11.99 7.73 -0.37
N TYR A 451 -13.00 7.25 -1.12
CA TYR A 451 -13.42 5.86 -1.17
C TYR A 451 -13.73 5.49 -2.61
N SER A 452 -13.16 4.37 -3.09
CA SER A 452 -13.45 3.84 -4.42
C SER A 452 -13.51 2.33 -4.37
N GLY A 453 -14.41 1.72 -5.13
CA GLY A 453 -14.60 0.28 -5.11
C GLY A 453 -15.94 -0.16 -5.70
N TYR A 454 -16.49 -1.22 -5.12
CA TYR A 454 -17.67 -1.94 -5.60
C TYR A 454 -18.77 -2.00 -4.58
N ILE A 455 -20.02 -2.02 -5.06
CA ILE A 455 -21.18 -2.50 -4.31
C ILE A 455 -21.71 -3.70 -5.09
N ILE A 456 -21.48 -4.90 -4.53
CA ILE A 456 -21.79 -6.17 -5.17
C ILE A 456 -23.19 -6.59 -4.71
N PRO A 457 -24.13 -6.90 -5.60
CA PRO A 457 -25.47 -7.32 -5.22
C PRO A 457 -25.42 -8.68 -4.51
N THR A 458 -26.37 -8.92 -3.61
CA THR A 458 -26.50 -10.23 -2.92
C THR A 458 -27.00 -11.29 -3.89
N GLU A 459 -27.91 -10.91 -4.79
CA GLU A 459 -28.45 -11.73 -5.88
C GLU A 459 -28.40 -10.85 -7.14
N GLY A 460 -28.06 -11.44 -8.27
CA GLY A 460 -27.93 -10.71 -9.53
C GLY A 460 -26.70 -11.11 -10.33
N CYS A 461 -26.38 -10.35 -11.34
CA CYS A 461 -25.23 -10.58 -12.21
C CYS A 461 -24.21 -9.45 -12.09
N LYS A 462 -23.12 -9.56 -12.84
CA LYS A 462 -22.06 -8.55 -12.89
C LYS A 462 -22.60 -7.17 -13.30
N ASP A 463 -23.59 -7.12 -14.17
CA ASP A 463 -24.18 -5.87 -14.67
C ASP A 463 -24.89 -5.09 -13.58
N ASP A 464 -25.31 -5.77 -12.49
CA ASP A 464 -25.96 -5.15 -11.33
C ASP A 464 -24.95 -4.61 -10.30
N THR A 465 -23.66 -4.87 -10.46
CA THR A 465 -22.61 -4.32 -9.58
C THR A 465 -22.47 -2.82 -9.81
N ILE A 466 -22.46 -2.03 -8.72
CA ILE A 466 -22.12 -0.61 -8.82
C ILE A 466 -20.62 -0.44 -8.60
N VAL A 467 -19.94 0.21 -9.53
CA VAL A 467 -18.58 0.75 -9.32
C VAL A 467 -18.70 2.20 -8.91
N PHE A 468 -17.89 2.64 -7.93
CA PHE A 468 -17.97 4.00 -7.45
C PHE A 468 -16.62 4.58 -7.05
N SER A 469 -16.51 5.90 -7.14
CA SER A 469 -15.41 6.70 -6.60
C SER A 469 -15.95 7.99 -6.00
N ILE A 470 -15.62 8.24 -4.72
CA ILE A 470 -16.00 9.44 -3.96
C ILE A 470 -14.71 10.06 -3.47
N MET A 471 -14.42 11.29 -3.91
CA MET A 471 -13.17 11.96 -3.60
C MET A 471 -13.42 13.37 -3.09
N VAL A 472 -12.91 13.65 -1.88
CA VAL A 472 -12.94 14.98 -1.25
C VAL A 472 -11.53 15.47 -1.08
N ASN A 473 -11.21 16.61 -1.66
CA ASN A 473 -9.90 17.27 -1.60
C ASN A 473 -10.04 18.67 -0.99
N ASN A 474 -8.94 19.19 -0.46
CA ASN A 474 -8.82 20.54 0.10
C ASN A 474 -9.80 20.84 1.24
N SER A 475 -10.30 19.79 1.92
CA SER A 475 -11.20 19.99 3.05
C SER A 475 -10.45 20.57 4.26
N THR A 476 -10.96 21.67 4.80
CA THR A 476 -10.50 22.27 6.06
C THR A 476 -11.20 21.68 7.28
N GLN A 477 -12.23 20.88 7.06
CA GLN A 477 -13.01 20.25 8.12
C GLN A 477 -12.32 19.00 8.67
N PRO A 478 -12.44 18.73 9.98
CA PRO A 478 -11.86 17.53 10.58
C PRO A 478 -12.53 16.26 10.05
N THR A 479 -11.76 15.18 9.97
CA THR A 479 -12.21 13.88 9.43
C THR A 479 -13.53 13.37 10.03
N TRP A 480 -13.76 13.60 11.33
CA TRP A 480 -14.97 13.11 11.98
C TRP A 480 -16.25 13.79 11.49
N LYS A 481 -16.16 14.97 10.82
CA LYS A 481 -17.29 15.62 10.13
C LYS A 481 -17.44 15.15 8.69
N VAL A 482 -16.32 14.93 7.99
CA VAL A 482 -16.32 14.56 6.55
C VAL A 482 -16.70 13.10 6.36
N ARG A 483 -16.10 12.18 7.13
CA ARG A 483 -16.32 10.73 6.97
C ARG A 483 -17.79 10.30 6.99
N PRO A 484 -18.66 10.76 7.91
CA PRO A 484 -20.07 10.37 7.93
C PRO A 484 -20.83 10.74 6.66
N LEU A 485 -20.43 11.80 5.95
CA LEU A 485 -21.05 12.21 4.69
C LEU A 485 -20.70 11.25 3.55
N LEU A 486 -19.44 10.82 3.49
CA LEU A 486 -19.02 9.81 2.52
C LEU A 486 -19.65 8.43 2.83
N ASP A 487 -19.76 8.08 4.12
CA ASP A 487 -20.50 6.87 4.55
C ASP A 487 -21.97 6.95 4.09
N LYS A 488 -22.60 8.13 4.16
CA LYS A 488 -23.97 8.36 3.69
C LYS A 488 -24.09 8.22 2.18
N ILE A 489 -23.11 8.73 1.41
CA ILE A 489 -23.11 8.55 -0.05
C ILE A 489 -22.99 7.07 -0.42
N MET A 490 -22.06 6.32 0.20
CA MET A 490 -21.97 4.86 -0.02
C MET A 490 -23.27 4.14 0.34
N GLY A 491 -23.95 4.56 1.43
CA GLY A 491 -25.23 4.00 1.83
C GLY A 491 -26.33 4.24 0.80
N LEU A 492 -26.46 5.46 0.30
CA LEU A 492 -27.41 5.79 -0.75
C LEU A 492 -27.19 4.98 -2.03
N LEU A 493 -25.93 4.81 -2.44
CA LEU A 493 -25.58 3.95 -3.59
C LEU A 493 -25.94 2.48 -3.31
N ALA A 494 -25.71 1.99 -2.11
CA ALA A 494 -26.03 0.61 -1.75
C ALA A 494 -27.55 0.34 -1.64
N GLU A 495 -28.37 1.38 -1.40
CA GLU A 495 -29.84 1.28 -1.37
C GLU A 495 -30.45 1.32 -2.77
N THR A 496 -29.69 1.70 -3.79
CA THR A 496 -30.17 1.78 -5.19
C THR A 496 -30.21 0.43 -5.88
N ASN A 497 -29.50 -0.57 -5.31
CA ASN A 497 -29.28 -1.89 -5.92
C ASN A 497 -29.88 -3.02 -5.05
#